data_a13da58b55170b3a21336287c82ec497
#
_entry.id   a13da58b55170b3a21336287c82ec497
#
_cell.length_a   1.000
_cell.length_b   1.000
_cell.length_c   1.000
_cell.angle_alpha   90.00
_cell.angle_beta   90.00
_cell.angle_gamma   90.00
#
_symmetry.space_group_name_H-M   'P 1'
#
loop_
_entity.id
_entity.type
_entity.pdbx_description
1 polymer ?
#
loop_
_entity_poly.entity_id
_entity_poly.type
_entity_poly.pdbx_seq_one_letter_code
_entity_poly.pdbx_strand_id
1 'polypeptide(L)'
;VAQGTSRPFKTWCRAVFEISSRRNGISAKDLQRIMGFGSYETAWTWMHKLRVALVRPEREPLSQRVQFDEGFVGGKRGGKSMVMVATETTDGRIRLAHAENNDEATLKQFADAHVAPAAAVTTDGLASYNSKSLGERPHEGIVQTKAERQVHDTLQGVHWTMSLLKRWLLGTHPGSVSGKQLEA
;
A
#
# COMPACT_ATOMS: atom_id res chain seq x y z
N VAL A 1 -16.09 9.61 -12.41
CA VAL A 1 -15.84 10.52 -11.26
C VAL A 1 -16.34 11.93 -11.54
N ALA A 2 -16.11 12.50 -12.71
CA ALA A 2 -16.51 13.87 -13.07
C ALA A 2 -17.91 13.98 -13.66
N GLN A 3 -18.63 12.90 -13.89
CA GLN A 3 -19.98 12.90 -14.46
C GLN A 3 -20.98 13.55 -13.50
N GLY A 4 -21.84 14.46 -14.03
CA GLY A 4 -22.83 15.18 -13.23
C GLY A 4 -22.27 16.29 -12.33
N THR A 5 -21.00 16.68 -12.49
CA THR A 5 -20.41 17.79 -11.72
C THR A 5 -20.65 19.15 -12.40
N SER A 6 -20.90 20.17 -11.59
CA SER A 6 -20.95 21.57 -12.05
C SER A 6 -19.56 22.21 -12.18
N ARG A 7 -18.49 21.52 -11.75
CA ARG A 7 -17.13 22.07 -11.79
C ARG A 7 -16.48 21.86 -13.15
N PRO A 8 -15.72 22.84 -13.68
CA PRO A 8 -15.01 22.70 -14.94
C PRO A 8 -14.05 21.51 -14.95
N PHE A 9 -13.91 20.84 -16.10
CA PHE A 9 -13.01 19.70 -16.28
C PHE A 9 -11.55 20.02 -15.88
N LYS A 10 -11.08 21.24 -16.21
CA LYS A 10 -9.75 21.73 -15.81
C LYS A 10 -9.52 21.64 -14.30
N THR A 11 -10.55 21.89 -13.49
CA THR A 11 -10.45 21.79 -12.01
C THR A 11 -10.24 20.34 -11.58
N TRP A 12 -10.90 19.39 -12.24
CA TRP A 12 -10.68 17.96 -11.98
C TRP A 12 -9.26 17.51 -12.36
N CYS A 13 -8.76 17.91 -13.54
CA CYS A 13 -7.39 17.60 -13.96
C CYS A 13 -6.36 18.16 -12.97
N ARG A 14 -6.55 19.39 -12.49
CA ARG A 14 -5.68 19.98 -11.48
C ARG A 14 -5.71 19.19 -10.16
N ALA A 15 -6.88 18.79 -9.69
CA ALA A 15 -6.99 18.01 -8.46
C ALA A 15 -6.33 16.63 -8.60
N VAL A 16 -6.49 15.95 -9.74
CA VAL A 16 -5.79 14.70 -10.06
C VAL A 16 -4.28 14.90 -9.99
N PHE A 17 -3.77 15.95 -10.65
CA PHE A 17 -2.34 16.29 -10.63
C PHE A 17 -1.83 16.53 -9.21
N GLU A 18 -2.53 17.33 -8.41
CA GLU A 18 -2.13 17.63 -7.02
C GLU A 18 -2.09 16.38 -6.12
N ILE A 19 -3.02 15.43 -6.34
CA ILE A 19 -3.09 14.20 -5.54
C ILE A 19 -2.03 13.18 -5.99
N SER A 20 -1.81 13.03 -7.30
CA SER A 20 -0.95 11.98 -7.86
C SER A 20 0.54 12.35 -7.90
N SER A 21 0.87 13.64 -8.04
CA SER A 21 2.26 14.09 -8.19
C SER A 21 3.02 14.24 -6.86
N ARG A 22 2.32 14.25 -5.73
CA ARG A 22 2.95 14.50 -4.43
C ARG A 22 3.49 13.22 -3.80
N ARG A 23 4.81 13.11 -3.78
CA ARG A 23 5.54 11.99 -3.19
C ARG A 23 5.17 11.70 -1.72
N ASN A 24 4.86 12.73 -0.95
CA ASN A 24 4.51 12.62 0.46
C ASN A 24 3.00 12.63 0.71
N GLY A 25 2.18 12.48 -0.33
CA GLY A 25 0.73 12.63 -0.23
C GLY A 25 0.30 14.09 -0.05
N ILE A 26 -1.00 14.29 0.13
CA ILE A 26 -1.60 15.61 0.39
C ILE A 26 -2.77 15.44 1.35
N SER A 27 -2.91 16.33 2.32
CA SER A 27 -4.06 16.36 3.22
C SER A 27 -5.29 17.01 2.55
N ALA A 28 -6.50 16.67 3.01
CA ALA A 28 -7.71 17.31 2.52
C ALA A 28 -7.71 18.84 2.79
N LYS A 29 -7.08 19.27 3.89
CA LYS A 29 -6.93 20.70 4.21
C LYS A 29 -6.00 21.42 3.23
N ASP A 30 -4.92 20.78 2.83
CA ASP A 30 -4.02 21.36 1.82
C ASP A 30 -4.66 21.36 0.45
N LEU A 31 -5.39 20.30 0.08
CA LEU A 31 -6.14 20.26 -1.16
C LEU A 31 -7.21 21.38 -1.18
N GLN A 32 -7.94 21.58 -0.09
CA GLN A 32 -8.90 22.68 0.05
C GLN A 32 -8.25 24.03 -0.26
N ARG A 33 -7.12 24.31 0.37
CA ARG A 33 -6.37 25.56 0.21
C ARG A 33 -5.88 25.76 -1.23
N ILE A 34 -5.27 24.75 -1.83
CA ILE A 34 -4.68 24.82 -3.18
C ILE A 34 -5.74 24.97 -4.25
N MET A 35 -6.87 24.28 -4.09
CA MET A 35 -7.98 24.30 -5.05
C MET A 35 -8.96 25.46 -4.85
N GLY A 36 -8.85 26.19 -3.73
CA GLY A 36 -9.79 27.24 -3.36
C GLY A 36 -11.21 26.71 -3.09
N PHE A 37 -11.32 25.51 -2.50
CA PHE A 37 -12.64 24.97 -2.14
C PHE A 37 -13.21 25.67 -0.92
N GLY A 38 -14.50 26.04 -0.98
CA GLY A 38 -15.19 26.75 0.10
C GLY A 38 -15.37 25.92 1.37
N SER A 39 -15.37 24.57 1.29
CA SER A 39 -15.49 23.72 2.47
C SER A 39 -14.45 22.58 2.47
N TYR A 40 -14.14 22.13 3.68
CA TYR A 40 -13.27 20.96 3.91
C TYR A 40 -13.91 19.67 3.37
N GLU A 41 -15.22 19.51 3.57
CA GLU A 41 -15.98 18.36 3.14
C GLU A 41 -15.91 18.17 1.62
N THR A 42 -15.92 19.28 0.87
CA THR A 42 -15.72 19.24 -0.58
C THR A 42 -14.35 18.66 -0.94
N ALA A 43 -13.29 19.14 -0.31
CA ALA A 43 -11.93 18.64 -0.55
C ALA A 43 -11.80 17.17 -0.16
N TRP A 44 -12.34 16.78 0.99
CA TRP A 44 -12.34 15.41 1.49
C TRP A 44 -13.08 14.47 0.55
N THR A 45 -14.29 14.83 0.12
CA THR A 45 -15.09 14.05 -0.83
C THR A 45 -14.38 13.88 -2.18
N TRP A 46 -13.74 14.95 -2.67
CA TRP A 46 -12.97 14.87 -3.92
C TRP A 46 -11.77 13.95 -3.79
N MET A 47 -11.05 14.00 -2.67
CA MET A 47 -9.93 13.10 -2.42
C MET A 47 -10.36 11.63 -2.44
N HIS A 48 -11.46 11.28 -1.75
CA HIS A 48 -11.96 9.90 -1.75
C HIS A 48 -12.38 9.46 -3.15
N LYS A 49 -13.18 10.24 -3.86
CA LYS A 49 -13.58 9.92 -5.25
C LYS A 49 -12.40 9.74 -6.18
N LEU A 50 -11.38 10.58 -6.07
CA LEU A 50 -10.21 10.51 -6.92
C LEU A 50 -9.31 9.33 -6.55
N ARG A 51 -9.14 9.01 -5.27
CA ARG A 51 -8.40 7.82 -4.83
C ARG A 51 -9.02 6.55 -5.36
N VAL A 52 -10.33 6.39 -5.21
CA VAL A 52 -11.06 5.24 -5.78
C VAL A 52 -10.87 5.15 -7.30
N ALA A 53 -10.90 6.30 -8.01
CA ALA A 53 -10.70 6.34 -9.45
C ALA A 53 -9.25 6.05 -9.88
N LEU A 54 -8.27 6.28 -9.01
CA LEU A 54 -6.85 5.97 -9.25
C LEU A 54 -6.53 4.49 -9.01
N VAL A 55 -7.41 3.75 -8.32
CA VAL A 55 -7.26 2.30 -8.19
C VAL A 55 -7.51 1.67 -9.55
N ARG A 56 -6.48 1.03 -10.10
CA ARG A 56 -6.58 0.29 -11.36
C ARG A 56 -7.31 -1.03 -11.10
N PRO A 57 -8.51 -1.26 -11.64
CA PRO A 57 -9.15 -2.57 -11.55
C PRO A 57 -8.34 -3.60 -12.36
N GLU A 58 -8.50 -4.87 -12.08
CA GLU A 58 -7.92 -5.98 -12.86
C GLU A 58 -6.40 -5.87 -13.07
N ARG A 59 -5.67 -5.52 -12.00
CA ARG A 59 -4.22 -5.51 -12.05
C ARG A 59 -3.70 -6.94 -12.18
N GLU A 60 -2.84 -7.18 -13.16
CA GLU A 60 -2.16 -8.47 -13.33
C GLU A 60 -1.42 -8.87 -12.05
N PRO A 61 -1.46 -10.15 -11.65
CA PRO A 61 -0.65 -10.64 -10.55
C PRO A 61 0.84 -10.37 -10.76
N LEU A 62 1.58 -10.26 -9.68
CA LEU A 62 3.05 -10.21 -9.70
C LEU A 62 3.57 -11.57 -10.16
N SER A 63 4.43 -11.64 -11.17
CA SER A 63 4.72 -12.87 -11.89
C SER A 63 6.17 -13.31 -11.90
N GLN A 64 7.08 -12.47 -11.38
CA GLN A 64 8.52 -12.75 -11.42
C GLN A 64 9.08 -13.01 -10.01
N ARG A 65 10.08 -12.22 -9.58
CA ARG A 65 10.66 -12.31 -8.24
C ARG A 65 9.92 -11.36 -7.30
N VAL A 66 9.25 -11.91 -6.32
CA VAL A 66 8.40 -11.18 -5.38
C VAL A 66 8.96 -11.28 -3.98
N GLN A 67 9.26 -10.14 -3.38
CA GLN A 67 9.50 -10.05 -1.94
C GLN A 67 8.17 -9.86 -1.24
N PHE A 68 7.90 -10.65 -0.21
CA PHE A 68 6.65 -10.63 0.53
C PHE A 68 6.93 -10.56 2.03
N ASP A 69 6.30 -9.61 2.72
CA ASP A 69 6.42 -9.40 4.16
C ASP A 69 5.21 -8.62 4.67
N GLU A 70 5.05 -8.55 5.99
CA GLU A 70 4.09 -7.66 6.63
C GLU A 70 4.76 -6.48 7.31
N GLY A 71 4.04 -5.38 7.38
CA GLY A 71 4.49 -4.19 8.06
C GLY A 71 3.38 -3.54 8.86
N PHE A 72 3.75 -2.71 9.83
CA PHE A 72 2.79 -2.00 10.66
C PHE A 72 2.79 -0.51 10.35
N VAL A 73 1.58 0.05 10.22
CA VAL A 73 1.33 1.48 10.06
C VAL A 73 0.45 2.00 11.20
N GLY A 74 0.44 3.28 11.44
CA GLY A 74 -0.26 3.89 12.57
C GLY A 74 0.58 3.89 13.86
N GLY A 75 -0.01 4.19 14.97
CA GLY A 75 0.65 4.19 16.28
C GLY A 75 -0.05 5.04 17.34
N LYS A 76 0.55 5.15 18.47
CA LYS A 76 0.26 5.80 19.77
C LYS A 76 -1.21 5.98 20.22
N ARG A 77 -2.17 6.37 19.38
CA ARG A 77 -3.56 6.63 19.80
C ARG A 77 -4.64 5.81 19.07
N GLY A 78 -4.30 5.17 17.92
CA GLY A 78 -5.27 4.42 17.09
C GLY A 78 -4.95 2.94 16.90
N GLY A 79 -3.97 2.42 17.64
CA GLY A 79 -3.46 1.07 17.42
C GLY A 79 -2.54 0.99 16.17
N LYS A 80 -1.92 -0.16 15.99
CA LYS A 80 -1.15 -0.49 14.78
C LYS A 80 -2.05 -1.27 13.85
N SER A 81 -2.10 -0.86 12.59
CA SER A 81 -2.75 -1.63 11.53
C SER A 81 -1.69 -2.38 10.73
N MET A 82 -1.94 -3.66 10.49
CA MET A 82 -1.05 -4.49 9.69
C MET A 82 -1.33 -4.28 8.20
N VAL A 83 -0.27 -4.19 7.41
CA VAL A 83 -0.33 -4.12 5.96
C VAL A 83 0.55 -5.21 5.38
N MET A 84 -0.03 -6.07 4.56
CA MET A 84 0.70 -7.02 3.74
C MET A 84 1.30 -6.30 2.54
N VAL A 85 2.53 -6.62 2.22
CA VAL A 85 3.29 -5.99 1.15
C VAL A 85 3.90 -7.06 0.27
N ALA A 86 3.60 -7.01 -1.02
CA ALA A 86 4.33 -7.77 -2.02
C ALA A 86 4.96 -6.79 -3.02
N THR A 87 6.25 -6.92 -3.25
CA THR A 87 7.01 -6.06 -4.16
C THR A 87 7.73 -6.94 -5.19
N GLU A 88 7.47 -6.71 -6.46
CA GLU A 88 8.21 -7.35 -7.54
C GLU A 88 9.53 -6.61 -7.76
N THR A 89 10.63 -7.33 -7.68
CA THR A 89 11.97 -6.70 -7.66
C THR A 89 12.47 -6.27 -9.04
N THR A 90 11.87 -6.78 -10.11
CA THR A 90 12.27 -6.52 -11.50
C THR A 90 11.78 -5.20 -12.06
N ASP A 91 10.53 -4.86 -11.80
CA ASP A 91 9.88 -3.66 -12.34
C ASP A 91 9.30 -2.73 -11.25
N GLY A 92 9.44 -3.11 -9.99
CA GLY A 92 8.99 -2.31 -8.85
C GLY A 92 7.46 -2.29 -8.66
N ARG A 93 6.71 -3.20 -9.30
CA ARG A 93 5.27 -3.31 -9.05
C ARG A 93 5.01 -3.73 -7.60
N ILE A 94 4.02 -3.12 -6.99
CA ILE A 94 3.66 -3.39 -5.59
C ILE A 94 2.21 -3.83 -5.45
N ARG A 95 1.94 -4.64 -4.43
CA ARG A 95 0.60 -4.93 -3.93
C ARG A 95 0.58 -4.70 -2.43
N LEU A 96 -0.46 -4.04 -1.98
CA LEU A 96 -0.69 -3.73 -0.58
C LEU A 96 -2.10 -4.16 -0.21
N ALA A 97 -2.28 -4.73 0.97
CA ALA A 97 -3.60 -4.99 1.54
C ALA A 97 -3.55 -4.80 3.05
N HIS A 98 -4.62 -4.25 3.61
CA HIS A 98 -4.83 -4.26 5.06
C HIS A 98 -5.14 -5.69 5.50
N ALA A 99 -4.59 -6.11 6.63
CA ALA A 99 -4.84 -7.41 7.22
C ALA A 99 -5.04 -7.28 8.73
N GLU A 100 -5.91 -8.11 9.28
CA GLU A 100 -6.14 -8.16 10.73
C GLU A 100 -5.06 -8.99 11.44
N ASN A 101 -4.56 -10.00 10.76
CA ASN A 101 -3.51 -10.92 11.24
C ASN A 101 -2.65 -11.44 10.09
N ASN A 102 -1.60 -12.20 10.42
CA ASN A 102 -0.70 -12.87 9.48
C ASN A 102 -0.79 -14.40 9.57
N ASP A 103 -1.99 -14.94 9.79
CA ASP A 103 -2.21 -16.37 9.76
C ASP A 103 -2.12 -16.95 8.34
N GLU A 104 -1.99 -18.28 8.24
CA GLU A 104 -1.84 -18.97 6.96
C GLU A 104 -2.99 -18.68 5.98
N ALA A 105 -4.21 -18.52 6.48
CA ALA A 105 -5.40 -18.26 5.64
C ALA A 105 -5.35 -16.87 5.02
N THR A 106 -5.02 -15.86 5.82
CA THR A 106 -4.90 -14.47 5.37
C THR A 106 -3.74 -14.30 4.40
N LEU A 107 -2.59 -14.91 4.69
CA LEU A 107 -1.42 -14.93 3.78
C LEU A 107 -1.77 -15.60 2.45
N LYS A 108 -2.47 -16.75 2.51
CA LYS A 108 -2.93 -17.46 1.30
C LYS A 108 -3.87 -16.61 0.45
N GLN A 109 -4.86 -15.99 1.06
CA GLN A 109 -5.81 -15.12 0.36
C GLN A 109 -5.09 -13.97 -0.37
N PHE A 110 -4.13 -13.32 0.29
CA PHE A 110 -3.35 -12.25 -0.31
C PHE A 110 -2.46 -12.77 -1.45
N ALA A 111 -1.76 -13.89 -1.23
CA ALA A 111 -0.90 -14.48 -2.24
C ALA A 111 -1.69 -14.89 -3.49
N ASP A 112 -2.83 -15.56 -3.33
CA ASP A 112 -3.68 -16.01 -4.44
C ASP A 112 -4.29 -14.84 -5.23
N ALA A 113 -4.62 -13.74 -4.55
CA ALA A 113 -5.17 -12.56 -5.20
C ALA A 113 -4.11 -11.73 -5.97
N HIS A 114 -2.85 -11.78 -5.55
CA HIS A 114 -1.87 -10.79 -5.99
C HIS A 114 -0.58 -11.34 -6.58
N VAL A 115 -0.27 -12.63 -6.36
CA VAL A 115 0.99 -13.25 -6.78
C VAL A 115 0.70 -14.45 -7.66
N ALA A 116 1.29 -14.49 -8.86
CA ALA A 116 1.10 -15.60 -9.78
C ALA A 116 1.66 -16.91 -9.20
N PRO A 117 1.07 -18.08 -9.54
CA PRO A 117 1.54 -19.36 -9.04
C PRO A 117 2.99 -19.70 -9.39
N ALA A 118 3.49 -19.19 -10.51
CA ALA A 118 4.87 -19.41 -10.97
C ALA A 118 5.88 -18.39 -10.43
N ALA A 119 5.45 -17.37 -9.68
CA ALA A 119 6.32 -16.33 -9.15
C ALA A 119 7.21 -16.89 -8.04
N ALA A 120 8.51 -16.57 -8.07
CA ALA A 120 9.45 -16.92 -7.00
C ALA A 120 9.28 -15.92 -5.83
N VAL A 121 8.91 -16.44 -4.66
CA VAL A 121 8.62 -15.63 -3.47
C VAL A 121 9.76 -15.71 -2.47
N THR A 122 10.22 -14.55 -2.00
CA THR A 122 11.21 -14.42 -0.92
C THR A 122 10.57 -13.76 0.29
N THR A 123 10.74 -14.34 1.48
CA THR A 123 10.20 -13.83 2.75
C THR A 123 11.26 -13.77 3.83
N ASP A 124 10.92 -13.25 5.03
CA ASP A 124 11.80 -13.24 6.20
C ASP A 124 11.92 -14.59 6.91
N GLY A 125 11.27 -15.64 6.37
CA GLY A 125 11.35 -17.00 6.91
C GLY A 125 10.50 -17.26 8.15
N LEU A 126 9.47 -16.44 8.44
CA LEU A 126 8.48 -16.77 9.45
C LEU A 126 7.77 -18.09 9.12
N ALA A 127 7.45 -18.89 10.14
CA ALA A 127 6.82 -20.21 9.99
C ALA A 127 5.44 -20.19 9.30
N SER A 128 4.76 -19.05 9.31
CA SER A 128 3.49 -18.84 8.60
C SER A 128 3.66 -18.81 7.08
N TYR A 129 4.86 -18.54 6.56
CA TYR A 129 5.20 -18.63 5.14
C TYR A 129 5.60 -20.05 4.77
N ASN A 130 4.64 -20.87 4.44
CA ASN A 130 4.83 -22.29 4.10
C ASN A 130 3.96 -22.68 2.89
N SER A 131 3.98 -23.96 2.53
CA SER A 131 3.20 -24.47 1.39
C SER A 131 1.69 -24.30 1.51
N LYS A 132 1.14 -24.16 2.73
CA LYS A 132 -0.28 -23.90 2.93
C LYS A 132 -0.66 -22.45 2.62
N SER A 133 0.21 -21.51 2.96
CA SER A 133 -0.01 -20.08 2.73
C SER A 133 0.44 -19.61 1.33
N LEU A 134 1.53 -20.18 0.80
CA LEU A 134 2.09 -19.80 -0.49
C LEU A 134 1.74 -20.74 -1.63
N GLY A 135 1.12 -21.91 -1.34
CA GLY A 135 0.79 -22.91 -2.34
C GLY A 135 2.05 -23.55 -2.93
N GLU A 136 2.02 -23.79 -4.26
CA GLU A 136 3.15 -24.38 -5.01
C GLU A 136 4.18 -23.32 -5.49
N ARG A 137 4.07 -22.05 -5.07
CA ARG A 137 5.01 -21.00 -5.46
C ARG A 137 6.42 -21.34 -4.97
N PRO A 138 7.46 -21.27 -5.85
CA PRO A 138 8.84 -21.37 -5.40
C PRO A 138 9.10 -20.37 -4.28
N HIS A 139 9.52 -20.87 -3.10
CA HIS A 139 9.65 -20.04 -1.90
C HIS A 139 11.05 -20.17 -1.30
N GLU A 140 11.62 -19.02 -0.95
CA GLU A 140 12.86 -18.90 -0.22
C GLU A 140 12.64 -18.05 1.03
N GLY A 141 12.72 -18.66 2.21
CA GLY A 141 12.68 -17.98 3.50
C GLY A 141 14.09 -17.59 3.95
N ILE A 142 14.35 -16.30 4.12
CA ILE A 142 15.68 -15.81 4.52
C ILE A 142 15.62 -15.35 5.97
N VAL A 143 16.09 -16.21 6.87
CA VAL A 143 16.24 -15.90 8.29
C VAL A 143 17.55 -15.17 8.52
N GLN A 144 17.49 -13.90 8.91
CA GLN A 144 18.66 -13.09 9.21
C GLN A 144 18.83 -12.85 10.72
N THR A 145 20.05 -12.97 11.19
CA THR A 145 20.44 -12.46 12.51
C THR A 145 20.38 -10.93 12.57
N LYS A 146 20.34 -10.35 13.79
CA LYS A 146 20.40 -8.89 13.95
C LYS A 146 21.64 -8.25 13.32
N ALA A 147 22.78 -8.94 13.38
CA ALA A 147 24.04 -8.46 12.79
C ALA A 147 23.98 -8.44 11.25
N GLU A 148 23.43 -9.49 10.65
CA GLU A 148 23.25 -9.57 9.20
C GLU A 148 22.28 -8.52 8.68
N ARG A 149 21.17 -8.25 9.37
CA ARG A 149 20.20 -7.19 9.01
C ARG A 149 20.81 -5.79 9.01
N GLN A 150 21.83 -5.53 9.82
CA GLN A 150 22.54 -4.26 9.83
C GLN A 150 23.45 -4.07 8.62
N VAL A 151 23.92 -5.18 8.03
CA VAL A 151 24.87 -5.17 6.91
C VAL A 151 24.19 -5.36 5.56
N HIS A 152 23.12 -6.16 5.52
CA HIS A 152 22.45 -6.50 4.26
C HIS A 152 20.94 -6.68 4.47
N ASP A 153 20.16 -5.82 3.86
CA ASP A 153 18.70 -5.93 3.85
C ASP A 153 18.27 -6.80 2.65
N THR A 154 17.80 -8.00 2.92
CA THR A 154 17.38 -8.96 1.88
C THR A 154 15.97 -8.70 1.35
N LEU A 155 15.12 -8.00 2.12
CA LEU A 155 13.77 -7.59 1.72
C LEU A 155 13.69 -6.08 1.43
N GLN A 156 14.73 -5.54 0.80
CA GLN A 156 14.90 -4.11 0.54
C GLN A 156 13.70 -3.48 -0.17
N GLY A 157 13.10 -4.19 -1.15
CA GLY A 157 11.93 -3.70 -1.88
C GLY A 157 10.71 -3.50 -0.98
N VAL A 158 10.44 -4.46 -0.09
CA VAL A 158 9.36 -4.37 0.89
C VAL A 158 9.60 -3.25 1.89
N HIS A 159 10.80 -3.19 2.47
CA HIS A 159 11.15 -2.16 3.46
C HIS A 159 11.09 -0.75 2.87
N TRP A 160 11.52 -0.61 1.62
CA TRP A 160 11.39 0.67 0.92
C TRP A 160 9.94 1.04 0.63
N THR A 161 9.14 0.08 0.16
CA THR A 161 7.70 0.26 -0.05
C THR A 161 7.00 0.70 1.24
N MET A 162 7.29 0.04 2.37
CA MET A 162 6.75 0.42 3.68
C MET A 162 7.19 1.82 4.13
N SER A 163 8.42 2.20 3.86
CA SER A 163 8.94 3.54 4.16
C SER A 163 8.21 4.62 3.36
N LEU A 164 7.96 4.37 2.07
CA LEU A 164 7.19 5.26 1.21
C LEU A 164 5.73 5.36 1.64
N LEU A 165 5.10 4.23 1.96
CA LEU A 165 3.72 4.19 2.47
C LEU A 165 3.58 4.99 3.76
N LYS A 166 4.46 4.77 4.74
CA LYS A 166 4.45 5.52 6.01
C LYS A 166 4.59 7.03 5.78
N ARG A 167 5.50 7.43 4.91
CA ARG A 167 5.70 8.84 4.55
C ARG A 167 4.46 9.45 3.88
N TRP A 168 3.86 8.73 2.95
CA TRP A 168 2.65 9.15 2.26
C TRP A 168 1.46 9.28 3.23
N LEU A 169 1.30 8.32 4.14
CA LEU A 169 0.27 8.36 5.17
C LEU A 169 0.43 9.55 6.11
N LEU A 170 1.65 9.87 6.53
CA LEU A 170 1.93 11.05 7.37
C LEU A 170 1.54 12.37 6.69
N GLY A 171 1.79 12.50 5.39
CA GLY A 171 1.41 13.70 4.64
C GLY A 171 -0.10 13.78 4.31
N THR A 172 -0.76 12.64 4.28
CA THR A 172 -2.19 12.54 3.92
C THR A 172 -3.10 12.60 5.15
N HIS A 173 -2.72 11.90 6.20
CA HIS A 173 -3.43 11.80 7.48
C HIS A 173 -2.46 12.19 8.60
N PRO A 174 -2.32 13.49 8.92
CA PRO A 174 -1.48 13.93 10.03
C PRO A 174 -2.11 13.51 11.37
N GLY A 175 -1.81 12.30 11.81
CA GLY A 175 -2.36 11.67 13.01
C GLY A 175 -2.24 10.16 12.96
N SER A 176 -3.05 9.45 13.74
CA SER A 176 -3.13 7.99 13.67
C SER A 176 -3.96 7.55 12.46
N VAL A 177 -3.47 6.54 11.75
CA VAL A 177 -4.20 5.90 10.65
C VAL A 177 -4.85 4.63 11.20
N SER A 178 -6.17 4.52 11.09
CA SER A 178 -6.94 3.33 11.46
C SER A 178 -7.07 2.36 10.27
N GLY A 179 -7.37 1.08 10.53
CA GLY A 179 -7.65 0.08 9.48
C GLY A 179 -8.71 0.57 8.48
N LYS A 180 -9.81 1.17 8.97
CA LYS A 180 -10.87 1.75 8.12
C LYS A 180 -10.38 2.83 7.15
N GLN A 181 -9.34 3.57 7.52
CA GLN A 181 -8.76 4.60 6.65
C GLN A 181 -7.78 4.01 5.62
N LEU A 182 -7.30 2.78 5.83
CA LEU A 182 -6.47 2.06 4.86
C LEU A 182 -7.32 1.38 3.79
N GLU A 183 -8.57 1.05 4.08
CA GLU A 183 -9.52 0.41 3.16
C GLU A 183 -10.29 1.42 2.30
N ALA A 184 -10.30 2.70 2.67
CA ALA A 184 -11.01 3.79 1.98
C ALA A 184 -10.12 4.50 0.95
#